data_5480c2b6d81162391c2071e4fdbf6cac
#
_entry.id   5480c2b6d81162391c2071e4fdbf6cac
#
_cell.length_a   1.000
_cell.length_b   1.000
_cell.length_c   1.000
_cell.angle_alpha   90.00
_cell.angle_beta   90.00
_cell.angle_gamma   90.00
#
_symmetry.space_group_name_H-M   'P 1'
#
loop_
_entity.id
_entity.type
_entity.pdbx_description
1 polymer ?
#
loop_
_entity_poly.entity_id
_entity_poly.type
_entity_poly.pdbx_seq_one_letter_code
_entity_poly.pdbx_strand_id
1 'polypeptide(L)'
;MEALAYVAFGVYVTIILFGGLMAIFSRNLVRALVGLVLTLFGVAGCYLLMAAPFMALMQILIYVAAVSIMIFFAIMLTKPPVGGEEQSGRPWWVGAGCLVAALAPTMLIARVLRWQPLASHEHPTEIVLMDLGRTFIEPYFLAFELISVVLTVAMAGAVLLAFERRQGQ
;
A
#
# COMPACT_ATOMS: atom_id res chain seq x y z
N MET A 1 -24.01 0.17 18.25
CA MET A 1 -23.18 -0.35 17.12
C MET A 1 -22.13 0.66 16.67
N GLU A 2 -22.42 1.96 16.67
CA GLU A 2 -21.48 3.00 16.29
C GLU A 2 -20.21 3.04 17.16
N ALA A 3 -20.34 2.92 18.49
CA ALA A 3 -19.18 2.92 19.39
C ALA A 3 -18.20 1.78 19.09
N LEU A 4 -18.69 0.61 18.68
CA LEU A 4 -17.84 -0.52 18.29
C LEU A 4 -17.06 -0.22 17.00
N ALA A 5 -17.68 0.45 16.04
CA ALA A 5 -17.04 0.86 14.80
C ALA A 5 -15.91 1.88 15.03
N TYR A 6 -16.14 2.86 15.93
CA TYR A 6 -15.08 3.82 16.30
C TYR A 6 -13.90 3.15 17.02
N VAL A 7 -14.18 2.19 17.89
CA VAL A 7 -13.12 1.41 18.57
C VAL A 7 -12.33 0.59 17.55
N ALA A 8 -13.02 -0.12 16.66
CA ALA A 8 -12.38 -0.89 15.60
C ALA A 8 -11.51 -0.01 14.68
N PHE A 9 -12.02 1.17 14.30
CA PHE A 9 -11.26 2.14 13.52
C PHE A 9 -9.99 2.59 14.26
N GLY A 10 -10.12 2.93 15.55
CA GLY A 10 -8.96 3.30 16.38
C GLY A 10 -7.90 2.20 16.46
N VAL A 11 -8.33 0.95 16.56
CA VAL A 11 -7.42 -0.21 16.54
C VAL A 11 -6.68 -0.33 15.22
N TYR A 12 -7.38 -0.27 14.08
CA TYR A 12 -6.73 -0.36 12.77
C TYR A 12 -5.79 0.81 12.50
N VAL A 13 -6.17 2.03 12.87
CA VAL A 13 -5.28 3.20 12.76
C VAL A 13 -4.01 3.02 13.60
N THR A 14 -4.14 2.48 14.80
CA THR A 14 -3.00 2.20 15.67
C THR A 14 -2.07 1.15 15.04
N ILE A 15 -2.63 0.10 14.44
CA ILE A 15 -1.86 -0.93 13.72
C ILE A 15 -1.12 -0.30 12.53
N ILE A 16 -1.77 0.56 11.75
CA ILE A 16 -1.17 1.25 10.60
C ILE A 16 -0.01 2.13 11.05
N LEU A 17 -0.21 2.95 12.08
CA LEU A 17 0.83 3.84 12.59
C LEU A 17 2.01 3.07 13.17
N PHE A 18 1.75 2.06 13.97
CA PHE A 18 2.80 1.22 14.57
C PHE A 18 3.59 0.48 13.50
N GLY A 19 2.91 -0.16 12.55
CA GLY A 19 3.53 -0.85 11.43
C GLY A 19 4.36 0.09 10.55
N GLY A 20 3.82 1.27 10.22
CA GLY A 20 4.50 2.29 9.43
C GLY A 20 5.76 2.83 10.13
N LEU A 21 5.68 3.14 11.42
CA LEU A 21 6.83 3.55 12.21
C LEU A 21 7.88 2.44 12.26
N MET A 22 7.46 1.20 12.49
CA MET A 22 8.36 0.05 12.48
C MET A 22 9.04 -0.13 11.12
N ALA A 23 8.33 0.06 10.01
CA ALA A 23 8.89 -0.01 8.66
C ALA A 23 9.96 1.07 8.42
N ILE A 24 9.71 2.31 8.86
CA ILE A 24 10.60 3.45 8.61
C ILE A 24 11.83 3.43 9.51
N PHE A 25 11.66 3.13 10.80
CA PHE A 25 12.74 3.20 11.79
C PHE A 25 13.57 1.91 11.89
N SER A 26 13.14 0.83 11.26
CA SER A 26 13.87 -0.43 11.33
C SER A 26 15.16 -0.36 10.49
N ARG A 27 16.28 -0.67 11.11
CA ARG A 27 17.58 -0.83 10.42
C ARG A 27 17.70 -2.16 9.68
N ASN A 28 16.87 -3.12 10.02
CA ASN A 28 16.86 -4.44 9.40
C ASN A 28 15.75 -4.51 8.36
N LEU A 29 16.11 -4.82 7.10
CA LEU A 29 15.17 -4.89 5.98
C LEU A 29 14.02 -5.87 6.23
N VAL A 30 14.28 -6.99 6.88
CA VAL A 30 13.24 -7.98 7.21
C VAL A 30 12.24 -7.40 8.23
N ARG A 31 12.72 -6.69 9.25
CA ARG A 31 11.82 -6.01 10.20
C ARG A 31 11.02 -4.89 9.52
N ALA A 32 11.66 -4.13 8.63
CA ALA A 32 10.97 -3.10 7.85
C ALA A 32 9.84 -3.72 7.01
N LEU A 33 10.09 -4.86 6.39
CA LEU A 33 9.07 -5.60 5.64
C LEU A 33 7.92 -6.06 6.53
N VAL A 34 8.21 -6.60 7.73
CA VAL A 34 7.16 -7.00 8.68
C VAL A 34 6.31 -5.79 9.09
N GLY A 35 6.93 -4.64 9.34
CA GLY A 35 6.21 -3.38 9.59
C GLY A 35 5.33 -2.96 8.43
N LEU A 36 5.83 -3.06 7.19
CA LEU A 36 5.07 -2.78 5.99
C LEU A 36 3.85 -3.70 5.86
N VAL A 37 4.03 -5.01 6.02
CA VAL A 37 2.94 -6.00 5.97
C VAL A 37 1.87 -5.68 7.02
N LEU A 38 2.27 -5.33 8.23
CA LEU A 38 1.35 -4.96 9.29
C LEU A 38 0.54 -3.70 8.94
N THR A 39 1.20 -2.69 8.35
CA THR A 39 0.53 -1.48 7.85
C THR A 39 -0.51 -1.82 6.78
N LEU A 40 -0.13 -2.62 5.78
CA LEU A 40 -1.01 -3.01 4.68
C LEU A 40 -2.21 -3.83 5.17
N PHE A 41 -2.00 -4.67 6.18
CA PHE A 41 -3.08 -5.42 6.83
C PHE A 41 -4.05 -4.49 7.58
N GLY A 42 -3.55 -3.49 8.29
CA GLY A 42 -4.37 -2.47 8.95
C GLY A 42 -5.23 -1.69 7.95
N VAL A 43 -4.66 -1.35 6.77
CA VAL A 43 -5.40 -0.71 5.67
C VAL A 43 -6.54 -1.60 5.18
N ALA A 44 -6.32 -2.92 5.03
CA ALA A 44 -7.39 -3.85 4.66
C ALA A 44 -8.54 -3.84 5.68
N GLY A 45 -8.22 -3.76 6.98
CA GLY A 45 -9.22 -3.59 8.04
C GLY A 45 -10.04 -2.30 7.92
N CYS A 46 -9.39 -1.19 7.53
CA CYS A 46 -10.11 0.06 7.25
C CYS A 46 -11.08 -0.08 6.07
N TYR A 47 -10.70 -0.80 5.00
CA TYR A 47 -11.63 -1.07 3.90
C TYR A 47 -12.86 -1.88 4.33
N LEU A 48 -12.70 -2.83 5.25
CA LEU A 48 -13.85 -3.57 5.81
C LEU A 48 -14.79 -2.64 6.57
N LEU A 49 -14.25 -1.69 7.35
CA LEU A 49 -15.07 -0.71 8.08
C LEU A 49 -15.81 0.26 7.14
N MET A 50 -15.26 0.49 5.94
CA MET A 50 -15.89 1.31 4.90
C MET A 50 -16.93 0.55 4.06
N ALA A 51 -17.34 -0.65 4.47
CA ALA A 51 -18.25 -1.54 3.73
C ALA A 51 -17.75 -1.84 2.29
N ALA A 52 -16.43 -1.92 2.10
CA ALA A 52 -15.78 -2.24 0.83
C ALA A 52 -15.04 -3.61 0.89
N PRO A 53 -15.75 -4.73 1.07
CA PRO A 53 -15.14 -6.04 1.29
C PRO A 53 -14.30 -6.51 0.11
N PHE A 54 -14.68 -6.16 -1.12
CA PHE A 54 -13.90 -6.48 -2.31
C PHE A 54 -12.52 -5.81 -2.28
N MET A 55 -12.47 -4.53 -1.94
CA MET A 55 -11.19 -3.79 -1.80
C MET A 55 -10.32 -4.36 -0.68
N ALA A 56 -10.93 -4.75 0.43
CA ALA A 56 -10.21 -5.41 1.53
C ALA A 56 -9.57 -6.74 1.10
N LEU A 57 -10.32 -7.57 0.36
CA LEU A 57 -9.81 -8.83 -0.18
C LEU A 57 -8.67 -8.60 -1.17
N MET A 58 -8.80 -7.66 -2.09
CA MET A 58 -7.74 -7.30 -3.05
C MET A 58 -6.50 -6.75 -2.33
N GLN A 59 -6.68 -5.96 -1.30
CA GLN A 59 -5.58 -5.46 -0.46
C GLN A 59 -4.80 -6.61 0.17
N ILE A 60 -5.48 -7.60 0.75
CA ILE A 60 -4.83 -8.76 1.36
C ILE A 60 -4.17 -9.64 0.30
N LEU A 61 -4.87 -9.95 -0.78
CA LEU A 61 -4.38 -10.90 -1.78
C LEU A 61 -3.20 -10.35 -2.57
N ILE A 62 -3.28 -9.10 -3.03
CA ILE A 62 -2.27 -8.49 -3.88
C ILE A 62 -1.14 -7.88 -3.04
N TYR A 63 -1.46 -6.97 -2.10
CA TYR A 63 -0.42 -6.22 -1.38
C TYR A 63 0.18 -7.01 -0.22
N VAL A 64 -0.66 -7.61 0.64
CA VAL A 64 -0.16 -8.35 1.80
C VAL A 64 0.46 -9.68 1.38
N ALA A 65 -0.17 -10.44 0.50
CA ALA A 65 0.35 -11.73 0.08
C ALA A 65 1.36 -11.58 -1.07
N ALA A 66 0.93 -11.25 -2.30
CA ALA A 66 1.79 -11.35 -3.48
C ALA A 66 2.98 -10.39 -3.45
N VAL A 67 2.73 -9.08 -3.26
CA VAL A 67 3.79 -8.06 -3.29
C VAL A 67 4.76 -8.22 -2.12
N SER A 68 4.27 -8.49 -0.92
CA SER A 68 5.14 -8.67 0.26
C SER A 68 6.03 -9.90 0.14
N ILE A 69 5.53 -11.00 -0.43
CA ILE A 69 6.34 -12.19 -0.70
C ILE A 69 7.41 -11.87 -1.74
N MET A 70 7.07 -11.14 -2.81
CA MET A 70 8.07 -10.74 -3.81
C MET A 70 9.17 -9.86 -3.22
N ILE A 71 8.80 -8.90 -2.35
CA ILE A 71 9.77 -8.05 -1.65
C ILE A 71 10.64 -8.90 -0.71
N PHE A 72 10.04 -9.87 0.00
CA PHE A 72 10.78 -10.79 0.88
C PHE A 72 11.84 -11.57 0.10
N PHE A 73 11.49 -12.15 -1.04
CA PHE A 73 12.44 -12.83 -1.89
C PHE A 73 13.51 -11.88 -2.44
N ALA A 74 13.14 -10.68 -2.85
CA ALA A 74 14.10 -9.69 -3.31
C ALA A 74 15.13 -9.35 -2.21
N ILE A 75 14.69 -9.14 -0.98
CA ILE A 75 15.55 -8.88 0.17
C ILE A 75 16.44 -10.09 0.48
N MET A 76 15.91 -11.31 0.40
CA MET A 76 16.65 -12.53 0.69
C MET A 76 17.74 -12.81 -0.38
N LEU A 77 17.45 -12.50 -1.64
CA LEU A 77 18.39 -12.69 -2.75
C LEU A 77 19.42 -11.56 -2.88
N THR A 78 19.14 -10.40 -2.29
CA THR A 78 20.08 -9.28 -2.29
C THR A 78 21.10 -9.49 -1.19
N LYS A 79 22.37 -9.76 -1.57
CA LYS A 79 23.46 -9.84 -0.58
C LYS A 79 23.60 -8.47 0.08
N PRO A 80 23.63 -8.40 1.43
CA PRO A 80 24.01 -7.17 2.09
C PRO A 80 25.42 -6.78 1.63
N PRO A 81 25.70 -5.49 1.39
CA PRO A 81 27.06 -5.06 1.03
C PRO A 81 28.03 -5.60 2.08
N VAL A 82 29.05 -6.35 1.59
CA VAL A 82 30.13 -6.91 2.40
C VAL A 82 31.03 -5.74 2.80
N GLY A 83 30.83 -5.25 3.96
CA GLY A 83 31.46 -4.08 4.53
C GLY A 83 30.37 -3.34 5.28
N GLY A 84 30.34 -3.53 6.60
CA GLY A 84 29.45 -2.79 7.47
C GLY A 84 29.78 -1.29 7.41
N GLU A 85 29.46 -0.65 6.31
CA GLU A 85 29.21 0.76 6.36
C GLU A 85 27.99 0.93 7.25
N GLU A 86 28.26 1.15 8.52
CA GLU A 86 27.35 1.85 9.40
C GLU A 86 26.80 2.98 8.55
N GLN A 87 25.51 2.86 8.15
CA GLN A 87 24.83 3.92 7.46
C GLN A 87 25.02 5.15 8.33
N SER A 88 26.00 5.95 7.93
CA SER A 88 26.34 7.23 8.50
C SER A 88 25.02 7.94 8.82
N GLY A 89 24.83 8.30 10.06
CA GLY A 89 23.57 8.72 10.63
C GLY A 89 22.79 9.59 9.65
N ARG A 90 21.63 9.10 9.30
CA ARG A 90 20.73 9.77 8.34
C ARG A 90 20.57 11.21 8.84
N PRO A 91 21.01 12.23 8.10
CA PRO A 91 21.01 13.56 8.62
C PRO A 91 19.59 13.98 8.99
N TRP A 92 19.41 14.63 10.10
CA TRP A 92 18.11 15.00 10.69
C TRP A 92 17.17 15.73 9.71
N TRP A 93 17.72 16.49 8.75
CA TRP A 93 16.95 17.19 7.71
C TRP A 93 16.22 16.24 6.74
N VAL A 94 16.70 15.00 6.55
CA VAL A 94 15.97 13.96 5.79
C VAL A 94 14.72 13.53 6.54
N GLY A 95 14.80 13.37 7.86
CA GLY A 95 13.63 13.11 8.70
C GLY A 95 12.63 14.28 8.67
N ALA A 96 13.12 15.50 8.73
CA ALA A 96 12.29 16.69 8.59
C ALA A 96 11.62 16.78 7.21
N GLY A 97 12.35 16.46 6.13
CA GLY A 97 11.80 16.40 4.77
C GLY A 97 10.70 15.37 4.62
N CYS A 98 10.88 14.18 5.19
CA CYS A 98 9.84 13.14 5.21
C CYS A 98 8.60 13.57 6.00
N LEU A 99 8.77 14.28 7.13
CA LEU A 99 7.66 14.83 7.90
C LEU A 99 6.87 15.87 7.10
N VAL A 100 7.56 16.80 6.45
CA VAL A 100 6.92 17.81 5.60
C VAL A 100 6.20 17.16 4.43
N ALA A 101 6.81 16.17 3.78
CA ALA A 101 6.19 15.42 2.68
C ALA A 101 4.93 14.66 3.13
N ALA A 102 4.89 14.17 4.36
CA ALA A 102 3.71 13.50 4.91
C ALA A 102 2.62 14.51 5.34
N LEU A 103 3.00 15.68 5.82
CA LEU A 103 2.04 16.71 6.25
C LEU A 103 1.29 17.36 5.08
N ALA A 104 1.92 17.52 3.92
CA ALA A 104 1.32 18.16 2.77
C ALA A 104 0.01 17.44 2.30
N PRO A 105 -0.01 16.12 2.01
CA PRO A 105 -1.23 15.43 1.64
C PRO A 105 -2.24 15.38 2.78
N THR A 106 -1.79 15.27 4.02
CA THR A 106 -2.68 15.24 5.19
C THR A 106 -3.41 16.58 5.38
N MET A 107 -2.71 17.72 5.22
CA MET A 107 -3.33 19.04 5.26
C MET A 107 -4.33 19.22 4.11
N LEU A 108 -3.97 18.77 2.92
CA LEU A 108 -4.84 18.88 1.74
C LEU A 108 -6.14 18.11 1.93
N ILE A 109 -6.05 16.87 2.42
CA ILE A 109 -7.21 16.03 2.74
C ILE A 109 -8.06 16.67 3.84
N ALA A 110 -7.44 17.15 4.92
CA ALA A 110 -8.13 17.83 6.01
C ALA A 110 -8.85 19.10 5.54
N ARG A 111 -8.27 19.83 4.58
CA ARG A 111 -8.89 21.01 3.99
C ARG A 111 -10.08 20.66 3.11
N VAL A 112 -9.95 19.63 2.28
CA VAL A 112 -11.04 19.13 1.42
C VAL A 112 -12.22 18.64 2.26
N LEU A 113 -11.95 17.86 3.33
CA LEU A 113 -12.98 17.37 4.25
C LEU A 113 -13.71 18.49 5.00
N ARG A 114 -13.04 19.61 5.29
CA ARG A 114 -13.68 20.78 5.93
C ARG A 114 -14.54 21.60 4.96
N TRP A 115 -14.24 21.57 3.67
CA TRP A 115 -14.94 22.35 2.65
C TRP A 115 -16.17 21.62 2.09
N GLN A 116 -16.21 20.30 2.18
CA GLN A 116 -17.40 19.55 1.83
C GLN A 116 -18.19 19.33 3.12
N PRO A 117 -19.41 19.90 3.26
CA PRO A 117 -20.31 19.40 4.28
C PRO A 117 -20.46 17.91 4.01
N LEU A 118 -20.19 17.08 5.01
CA LEU A 118 -20.44 15.65 4.95
C LEU A 118 -21.90 15.51 4.52
N ALA A 119 -22.12 15.38 3.23
CA ALA A 119 -23.42 15.05 2.70
C ALA A 119 -23.83 13.78 3.45
N SER A 120 -25.00 13.82 4.07
CA SER A 120 -25.59 12.67 4.72
C SER A 120 -25.57 11.53 3.71
N HIS A 121 -24.55 10.69 3.81
CA HIS A 121 -24.39 9.54 2.95
C HIS A 121 -25.49 8.58 3.37
N GLU A 122 -26.48 8.46 2.53
CA GLU A 122 -27.32 7.26 2.50
C GLU A 122 -26.34 6.08 2.60
N HIS A 123 -26.70 5.13 3.44
CA HIS A 123 -25.87 3.96 3.74
C HIS A 123 -25.14 3.45 2.50
N PRO A 124 -23.82 3.22 2.56
CA PRO A 124 -23.10 2.75 1.39
C PRO A 124 -23.79 1.49 0.89
N THR A 125 -24.35 1.58 -0.30
CA THR A 125 -24.96 0.44 -0.96
C THR A 125 -23.82 -0.55 -1.20
N GLU A 126 -23.93 -1.76 -0.69
CA GLU A 126 -22.95 -2.80 -0.98
C GLU A 126 -22.85 -2.93 -2.50
N ILE A 127 -21.68 -2.55 -3.03
CA ILE A 127 -21.43 -2.67 -4.47
C ILE A 127 -21.35 -4.17 -4.75
N VAL A 128 -22.36 -4.68 -5.42
CA VAL A 128 -22.38 -6.09 -5.83
C VAL A 128 -21.22 -6.32 -6.78
N LEU A 129 -20.42 -7.35 -6.55
CA LEU A 129 -19.25 -7.69 -7.37
C LEU A 129 -19.57 -7.78 -8.86
N MET A 130 -20.80 -8.19 -9.21
CA MET A 130 -21.29 -8.26 -10.57
C MET A 130 -21.38 -6.87 -11.22
N ASP A 131 -21.87 -5.86 -10.51
CA ASP A 131 -22.00 -4.49 -11.00
C ASP A 131 -20.61 -3.85 -11.20
N LEU A 132 -19.67 -4.15 -10.30
CA LEU A 132 -18.29 -3.73 -10.48
C LEU A 132 -17.68 -4.34 -11.75
N GLY A 133 -17.86 -5.64 -12.00
CA GLY A 133 -17.38 -6.31 -13.20
C GLY A 133 -18.00 -5.72 -14.48
N ARG A 134 -19.29 -5.46 -14.46
CA ARG A 134 -20.00 -4.84 -15.59
C ARG A 134 -19.51 -3.42 -15.86
N THR A 135 -19.27 -2.64 -14.82
CA THR A 135 -18.73 -1.27 -14.93
C THR A 135 -17.36 -1.24 -15.60
N PHE A 136 -16.50 -2.22 -15.31
CA PHE A 136 -15.18 -2.32 -15.97
C PHE A 136 -15.29 -2.69 -17.46
N ILE A 137 -16.28 -3.47 -17.85
CA ILE A 137 -16.41 -3.97 -19.22
C ILE A 137 -17.19 -2.98 -20.11
N GLU A 138 -18.17 -2.25 -19.58
CA GLU A 138 -19.01 -1.34 -20.37
C GLU A 138 -18.46 0.09 -20.42
N PRO A 139 -18.55 0.93 -19.36
CA PRO A 139 -18.11 2.32 -19.43
C PRO A 139 -16.60 2.52 -19.31
N TYR A 140 -15.88 1.62 -18.62
CA TYR A 140 -14.43 1.75 -18.37
C TYR A 140 -13.59 0.73 -19.13
N PHE A 141 -14.07 0.22 -20.25
CA PHE A 141 -13.37 -0.75 -21.10
C PHE A 141 -11.96 -0.29 -21.48
N LEU A 142 -11.79 0.97 -21.86
CA LEU A 142 -10.48 1.52 -22.22
C LEU A 142 -9.50 1.47 -21.06
N ALA A 143 -9.94 1.78 -19.84
CA ALA A 143 -9.09 1.72 -18.63
C ALA A 143 -8.66 0.28 -18.35
N PHE A 144 -9.58 -0.68 -18.50
CA PHE A 144 -9.29 -2.11 -18.34
C PHE A 144 -8.25 -2.60 -19.36
N GLU A 145 -8.38 -2.18 -20.63
CA GLU A 145 -7.43 -2.52 -21.69
C GLU A 145 -6.04 -1.92 -21.44
N LEU A 146 -5.96 -0.66 -21.00
CA LEU A 146 -4.69 -0.01 -20.66
C LEU A 146 -3.96 -0.72 -19.50
N ILE A 147 -4.69 -1.19 -18.49
CA ILE A 147 -4.09 -1.98 -17.41
C ILE A 147 -3.46 -3.28 -17.94
N SER A 148 -4.12 -3.94 -18.89
CA SER A 148 -3.59 -5.16 -19.52
C SER A 148 -2.31 -4.89 -20.30
N VAL A 149 -2.23 -3.76 -21.02
CA VAL A 149 -1.02 -3.33 -21.72
C VAL A 149 0.11 -3.05 -20.73
N VAL A 150 -0.17 -2.33 -19.64
CA VAL A 150 0.83 -2.06 -18.59
C VAL A 150 1.36 -3.36 -18.00
N LEU A 151 0.49 -4.33 -17.72
CA LEU A 151 0.88 -5.63 -17.20
C LEU A 151 1.80 -6.38 -18.19
N THR A 152 1.46 -6.37 -19.47
CA THR A 152 2.26 -7.01 -20.53
C THR A 152 3.65 -6.38 -20.64
N VAL A 153 3.72 -5.04 -20.62
CA VAL A 153 5.00 -4.32 -20.65
C VAL A 153 5.85 -4.60 -19.41
N ALA A 154 5.21 -4.64 -18.23
CA ALA A 154 5.89 -4.95 -16.99
C ALA A 154 6.48 -6.38 -16.99
N MET A 155 5.72 -7.36 -17.48
CA MET A 155 6.19 -8.73 -17.62
C MET A 155 7.35 -8.84 -18.63
N ALA A 156 7.21 -8.21 -19.81
CA ALA A 156 8.26 -8.19 -20.81
C ALA A 156 9.54 -7.53 -20.26
N GLY A 157 9.40 -6.40 -19.57
CA GLY A 157 10.53 -5.72 -18.93
C GLY A 157 11.23 -6.58 -17.88
N ALA A 158 10.47 -7.27 -17.04
CA ALA A 158 11.03 -8.18 -16.02
C ALA A 158 11.82 -9.33 -16.66
N VAL A 159 11.30 -9.91 -17.73
CA VAL A 159 11.98 -10.99 -18.48
C VAL A 159 13.26 -10.48 -19.14
N LEU A 160 13.23 -9.32 -19.79
CA LEU A 160 14.42 -8.73 -20.44
C LEU A 160 15.53 -8.46 -19.42
N LEU A 161 15.21 -7.87 -18.27
CA LEU A 161 16.17 -7.62 -17.19
C LEU A 161 16.77 -8.92 -16.63
N ALA A 162 15.97 -9.99 -16.56
CA ALA A 162 16.47 -11.29 -16.11
C ALA A 162 17.45 -11.92 -17.09
N PHE A 163 17.24 -11.76 -18.40
CA PHE A 163 18.15 -12.26 -19.43
C PHE A 163 19.45 -11.47 -19.53
N GLU A 164 19.38 -10.15 -19.45
CA GLU A 164 20.57 -9.28 -19.53
C GLU A 164 21.58 -9.60 -18.41
N ARG A 165 21.11 -9.86 -17.22
CA ARG A 165 21.95 -10.25 -16.08
C ARG A 165 22.67 -11.59 -16.28
N ARG A 166 22.15 -12.46 -17.14
CA ARG A 166 22.73 -13.78 -17.42
C ARG A 166 23.86 -13.74 -18.46
N GLN A 167 23.90 -12.71 -19.30
CA GLN A 167 24.94 -12.54 -20.34
C GLN A 167 26.18 -11.78 -19.82
N GLY A 168 26.08 -11.11 -18.68
CA GLY A 168 27.16 -10.36 -18.03
C GLY A 168 28.02 -11.15 -17.03
N GLN A 169 27.81 -12.47 -16.94
CA GLN A 169 28.64 -13.40 -16.15
C GLN A 169 29.39 -14.35 -17.08
#